data_5e3512830ec2d348081ef0aab4193d7e
#
_entry.id   5e3512830ec2d348081ef0aab4193d7e
#
_cell.length_a   1.000
_cell.length_b   1.000
_cell.length_c   1.000
_cell.angle_alpha   90.00
_cell.angle_beta   90.00
_cell.angle_gamma   90.00
#
_symmetry.space_group_name_H-M   'P 1'
#
loop_
_entity.id
_entity.type
_entity.pdbx_description
1 polymer ?
#
loop_
_entity_poly.entity_id
_entity_poly.type
_entity_poly.pdbx_seq_one_letter_code
_entity_poly.pdbx_strand_id
1 'polypeptide(L)'
;LLLRNINTTDQVLVVAHRGAAGAAPENTLAAVRRALDDGADWVEIDVQETRDGEVVVVHDSDFMKLAGNSIKIWDATLEQLEDIDVGSWFSPQFSDERIPTLQEVIDLVRGRIKLNIELKFTWPDPTLTQKVADIIQQNNFSADCVVSSLNFRALTEIQQISPELITGLIVFKVAGDLPRMKADFLSLNASRATPRLVRQLRRNGRGVHVWTVNDFNNVISMVERGVDNIITDYPRD
;
A
#
# COMPACT_ATOMS: atom_id res chain seq x y z
N LEU A 1 -13.19 21.77 -6.52
CA LEU A 1 -12.22 20.85 -5.91
C LEU A 1 -10.96 20.91 -6.78
N LEU A 2 -9.90 21.52 -6.26
CA LEU A 2 -8.58 21.45 -6.89
C LEU A 2 -8.12 20.01 -6.79
N LEU A 3 -7.99 19.35 -7.94
CA LEU A 3 -7.40 18.01 -8.02
C LEU A 3 -5.95 18.11 -7.55
N ARG A 4 -5.61 17.35 -6.53
CA ARG A 4 -4.25 17.34 -5.97
C ARG A 4 -3.35 16.60 -6.95
N ASN A 5 -2.33 17.29 -7.45
CA ASN A 5 -1.36 16.69 -8.35
C ASN A 5 -0.46 15.78 -7.53
N ILE A 6 -0.64 14.47 -7.66
CA ILE A 6 0.15 13.45 -6.94
C ILE A 6 1.53 13.33 -7.57
N ASN A 7 1.64 13.61 -8.85
CA ASN A 7 2.88 13.57 -9.60
C ASN A 7 3.15 14.94 -10.22
N THR A 8 4.15 15.65 -9.71
CA THR A 8 4.60 16.96 -10.22
C THR A 8 5.70 16.83 -11.28
N THR A 9 6.13 15.61 -11.59
CA THR A 9 7.16 15.27 -12.57
C THR A 9 6.55 14.47 -13.71
N ASP A 10 7.13 14.58 -14.92
CA ASP A 10 6.81 13.73 -16.07
C ASP A 10 7.40 12.30 -15.93
N GLN A 11 8.01 11.99 -14.78
CA GLN A 11 8.62 10.70 -14.49
C GLN A 11 7.61 9.74 -13.85
N VAL A 12 7.64 8.49 -14.27
CA VAL A 12 6.91 7.41 -13.60
C VAL A 12 7.64 7.03 -12.32
N LEU A 13 6.92 7.01 -11.20
CA LEU A 13 7.50 6.67 -9.89
C LEU A 13 7.43 5.18 -9.63
N VAL A 14 8.45 4.66 -8.94
CA VAL A 14 8.56 3.26 -8.54
C VAL A 14 8.07 3.10 -7.10
N VAL A 15 7.10 2.21 -6.92
CA VAL A 15 6.53 1.87 -5.62
C VAL A 15 6.89 0.44 -5.26
N ALA A 16 7.60 0.23 -4.17
CA ALA A 16 7.96 -1.09 -3.67
C ALA A 16 6.74 -1.76 -3.02
N HIS A 17 6.22 -2.82 -3.64
CA HIS A 17 5.04 -3.58 -3.23
C HIS A 17 5.32 -4.37 -1.96
N ARG A 18 4.63 -4.05 -0.85
CA ARG A 18 4.84 -4.64 0.48
C ARG A 18 6.29 -4.54 0.94
N GLY A 19 6.94 -3.42 0.60
CA GLY A 19 8.39 -3.29 0.57
C GLY A 19 9.00 -3.91 -0.70
N ALA A 20 10.28 -4.24 -0.68
CA ALA A 20 10.91 -4.96 -1.79
C ALA A 20 10.63 -6.47 -1.65
N ALA A 21 9.37 -6.89 -1.87
CA ALA A 21 8.88 -8.25 -1.58
C ALA A 21 9.54 -9.35 -2.41
N GLY A 22 10.18 -9.01 -3.53
CA GLY A 22 10.99 -9.95 -4.31
C GLY A 22 12.38 -10.24 -3.72
N ALA A 23 12.83 -9.44 -2.74
CA ALA A 23 14.18 -9.54 -2.15
C ALA A 23 14.20 -9.70 -0.61
N ALA A 24 13.05 -9.49 0.05
CA ALA A 24 12.87 -9.68 1.49
C ALA A 24 11.41 -10.09 1.79
N PRO A 25 11.11 -10.67 2.97
CA PRO A 25 9.75 -11.11 3.28
C PRO A 25 8.78 -9.93 3.29
N GLU A 26 7.65 -10.07 2.58
CA GLU A 26 6.63 -9.03 2.38
C GLU A 26 6.14 -8.42 3.71
N ASN A 27 5.85 -7.11 3.71
CA ASN A 27 5.28 -6.40 4.86
C ASN A 27 6.12 -6.48 6.15
N THR A 28 7.44 -6.63 6.05
CA THR A 28 8.37 -6.59 7.18
C THR A 28 9.24 -5.34 7.16
N LEU A 29 9.87 -5.02 8.29
CA LEU A 29 10.85 -3.93 8.33
C LEU A 29 12.06 -4.21 7.43
N ALA A 30 12.45 -5.48 7.22
CA ALA A 30 13.50 -5.87 6.28
C ALA A 30 13.12 -5.52 4.84
N ALA A 31 11.88 -5.80 4.42
CA ALA A 31 11.41 -5.44 3.07
C ALA A 31 11.35 -3.92 2.85
N VAL A 32 10.96 -3.17 3.89
CA VAL A 32 10.96 -1.70 3.83
C VAL A 32 12.37 -1.14 3.78
N ARG A 33 13.32 -1.65 4.59
CA ARG A 33 14.74 -1.26 4.51
C ARG A 33 15.31 -1.58 3.13
N ARG A 34 14.98 -2.75 2.60
CA ARG A 34 15.43 -3.14 1.27
C ARG A 34 14.89 -2.20 0.18
N ALA A 35 13.65 -1.77 0.25
CA ALA A 35 13.08 -0.80 -0.69
C ALA A 35 13.81 0.55 -0.65
N LEU A 36 14.22 1.01 0.55
CA LEU A 36 15.06 2.20 0.72
C LEU A 36 16.43 2.04 0.05
N ASP A 37 17.09 0.88 0.25
CA ASP A 37 18.42 0.58 -0.31
C ASP A 37 18.36 0.42 -1.83
N ASP A 38 17.25 -0.08 -2.36
CA ASP A 38 17.01 -0.25 -3.80
C ASP A 38 16.61 1.07 -4.49
N GLY A 39 16.39 2.16 -3.74
CA GLY A 39 16.09 3.49 -4.27
C GLY A 39 14.67 3.67 -4.78
N ALA A 40 13.69 2.94 -4.23
CA ALA A 40 12.29 3.15 -4.53
C ALA A 40 11.85 4.58 -4.17
N ASP A 41 10.88 5.13 -4.91
CA ASP A 41 10.29 6.44 -4.61
C ASP A 41 9.28 6.35 -3.48
N TRP A 42 8.55 5.23 -3.41
CA TRP A 42 7.52 4.94 -2.41
C TRP A 42 7.59 3.49 -1.95
N VAL A 43 7.08 3.24 -0.75
CA VAL A 43 6.77 1.87 -0.27
C VAL A 43 5.26 1.74 -0.14
N GLU A 44 4.72 0.66 -0.66
CA GLU A 44 3.36 0.25 -0.40
C GLU A 44 3.36 -0.80 0.71
N ILE A 45 2.40 -0.72 1.63
CA ILE A 45 2.18 -1.63 2.75
C ILE A 45 0.69 -1.88 2.97
N ASP A 46 0.36 -3.09 3.44
CA ASP A 46 -1.01 -3.48 3.81
C ASP A 46 -1.21 -3.35 5.32
N VAL A 47 -2.29 -2.74 5.79
CA VAL A 47 -2.57 -2.61 7.22
C VAL A 47 -3.90 -3.24 7.62
N GLN A 48 -3.89 -3.90 8.79
CA GLN A 48 -5.07 -4.49 9.44
C GLN A 48 -5.06 -4.14 10.92
N GLU A 49 -6.21 -4.29 11.60
CA GLU A 49 -6.36 -4.04 13.03
C GLU A 49 -6.41 -5.34 13.82
N THR A 50 -5.69 -5.41 14.94
CA THR A 50 -5.74 -6.51 15.89
C THR A 50 -6.94 -6.39 16.81
N ARG A 51 -7.25 -7.45 17.60
CA ARG A 51 -8.35 -7.46 18.57
C ARG A 51 -8.24 -6.35 19.63
N ASP A 52 -7.04 -6.03 20.05
CA ASP A 52 -6.75 -4.95 21.03
C ASP A 52 -6.59 -3.58 20.40
N GLY A 53 -6.75 -3.52 19.07
CA GLY A 53 -6.84 -2.27 18.33
C GLY A 53 -5.52 -1.69 17.87
N GLU A 54 -4.47 -2.47 17.81
CA GLU A 54 -3.21 -2.06 17.20
C GLU A 54 -3.27 -2.19 15.69
N VAL A 55 -2.66 -1.26 14.96
CA VAL A 55 -2.58 -1.30 13.51
C VAL A 55 -1.28 -1.96 13.09
N VAL A 56 -1.39 -3.17 12.55
CA VAL A 56 -0.27 -4.02 12.13
C VAL A 56 -0.15 -4.10 10.62
N VAL A 57 1.07 -4.37 10.13
CA VAL A 57 1.37 -4.40 8.69
C VAL A 57 1.41 -5.84 8.21
N VAL A 58 0.33 -6.28 7.55
CA VAL A 58 0.16 -7.64 7.05
C VAL A 58 -0.92 -7.70 5.97
N HIS A 59 -0.70 -8.52 4.92
CA HIS A 59 -1.64 -8.64 3.81
C HIS A 59 -2.79 -9.63 4.11
N ASP A 60 -2.44 -10.88 4.49
CA ASP A 60 -3.42 -11.94 4.67
C ASP A 60 -4.15 -11.83 6.01
N SER A 61 -5.31 -12.46 6.11
CA SER A 61 -6.13 -12.46 7.34
C SER A 61 -5.57 -13.36 8.45
N ASP A 62 -4.56 -14.16 8.12
CA ASP A 62 -3.87 -15.08 9.04
C ASP A 62 -2.43 -15.34 8.55
N PHE A 63 -1.69 -16.17 9.27
CA PHE A 63 -0.29 -16.46 9.00
C PHE A 63 -0.06 -17.83 8.37
N MET A 64 -1.07 -18.46 7.79
CA MET A 64 -0.91 -19.80 7.18
C MET A 64 0.16 -19.81 6.10
N LYS A 65 0.21 -18.76 5.24
CA LYS A 65 1.21 -18.61 4.19
C LYS A 65 2.62 -18.38 4.74
N LEU A 66 2.73 -17.54 5.78
CA LEU A 66 4.01 -17.04 6.28
C LEU A 66 4.61 -17.95 7.38
N ALA A 67 3.79 -18.55 8.23
CA ALA A 67 4.24 -19.26 9.42
C ALA A 67 3.48 -20.57 9.70
N GLY A 68 2.58 -21.00 8.81
CA GLY A 68 1.73 -22.17 9.06
C GLY A 68 0.76 -21.99 10.25
N ASN A 69 0.50 -20.75 10.65
CA ASN A 69 -0.34 -20.39 11.80
C ASN A 69 -1.68 -19.80 11.32
N SER A 70 -2.80 -20.37 11.79
CA SER A 70 -4.15 -19.99 11.37
C SER A 70 -4.81 -18.91 12.23
N ILE A 71 -4.07 -18.34 13.19
CA ILE A 71 -4.59 -17.26 14.03
C ILE A 71 -5.02 -16.08 13.16
N LYS A 72 -6.21 -15.55 13.39
CA LYS A 72 -6.72 -14.42 12.66
C LYS A 72 -6.27 -13.12 13.30
N ILE A 73 -5.95 -12.12 12.47
CA ILE A 73 -5.48 -10.82 12.94
C ILE A 73 -6.49 -10.21 13.92
N TRP A 74 -7.77 -10.20 13.59
CA TRP A 74 -8.83 -9.61 14.41
C TRP A 74 -9.18 -10.41 15.68
N ASP A 75 -8.68 -11.64 15.82
CA ASP A 75 -8.88 -12.49 17.01
C ASP A 75 -7.67 -12.45 17.96
N ALA A 76 -6.55 -11.88 17.54
CA ALA A 76 -5.29 -11.83 18.28
C ALA A 76 -4.96 -10.43 18.78
N THR A 77 -4.29 -10.34 19.95
CA THR A 77 -3.63 -9.10 20.41
C THR A 77 -2.25 -8.96 19.75
N LEU A 78 -1.71 -7.73 19.74
CA LEU A 78 -0.35 -7.51 19.24
C LEU A 78 0.66 -8.41 19.95
N GLU A 79 0.60 -8.54 21.29
CA GLU A 79 1.46 -9.41 22.09
C GLU A 79 1.44 -10.87 21.59
N GLN A 80 0.26 -11.38 21.18
CA GLN A 80 0.13 -12.74 20.63
C GLN A 80 0.74 -12.89 19.23
N LEU A 81 0.93 -11.79 18.50
CA LEU A 81 1.49 -11.77 17.16
C LEU A 81 3.01 -11.54 17.14
N GLU A 82 3.57 -10.93 18.19
CA GLU A 82 5.01 -10.59 18.29
C GLU A 82 5.94 -11.81 18.22
N ASP A 83 5.47 -13.00 18.63
CA ASP A 83 6.28 -14.22 18.59
C ASP A 83 6.24 -14.94 17.22
N ILE A 84 5.36 -14.52 16.29
CA ILE A 84 5.21 -15.20 15.01
C ILE A 84 6.36 -14.82 14.08
N ASP A 85 7.16 -15.82 13.70
CA ASP A 85 8.19 -15.68 12.68
C ASP A 85 7.54 -15.52 11.30
N VAL A 86 7.65 -14.32 10.72
CA VAL A 86 7.10 -14.00 9.39
C VAL A 86 8.19 -13.90 8.31
N GLY A 87 9.43 -14.25 8.65
CA GLY A 87 10.56 -14.10 7.74
C GLY A 87 11.19 -15.41 7.26
N SER A 88 11.23 -16.47 8.07
CA SER A 88 11.93 -17.72 7.74
C SER A 88 11.37 -18.45 6.51
N TRP A 89 10.10 -18.25 6.17
CA TRP A 89 9.50 -18.81 4.96
C TRP A 89 10.16 -18.30 3.68
N PHE A 90 10.67 -17.05 3.72
CA PHE A 90 11.37 -16.43 2.61
C PHE A 90 12.85 -16.90 2.56
N SER A 91 13.54 -16.77 3.71
CA SER A 91 14.91 -17.27 3.88
C SER A 91 15.27 -17.32 5.38
N PRO A 92 16.08 -18.33 5.84
CA PRO A 92 16.51 -18.40 7.23
C PRO A 92 17.19 -17.17 7.80
N GLN A 93 17.78 -16.32 6.94
CA GLN A 93 18.41 -15.06 7.36
C GLN A 93 17.41 -14.05 7.92
N PHE A 94 16.13 -14.21 7.68
CA PHE A 94 15.05 -13.36 8.15
C PHE A 94 14.25 -13.96 9.31
N SER A 95 14.79 -14.96 10.01
CA SER A 95 14.12 -15.63 11.14
C SER A 95 13.74 -14.70 12.29
N ASP A 96 14.37 -13.54 12.38
CA ASP A 96 14.10 -12.54 13.41
C ASP A 96 13.02 -11.51 12.99
N GLU A 97 12.53 -11.59 11.74
CA GLU A 97 11.47 -10.67 11.30
C GLU A 97 10.13 -11.03 11.94
N ARG A 98 9.48 -9.99 12.44
CA ARG A 98 8.17 -10.02 13.08
C ARG A 98 7.21 -9.10 12.37
N ILE A 99 5.94 -9.19 12.69
CA ILE A 99 4.92 -8.29 12.16
C ILE A 99 5.18 -6.89 12.73
N PRO A 100 5.43 -5.89 11.88
CA PRO A 100 5.58 -4.54 12.37
C PRO A 100 4.22 -3.87 12.58
N THR A 101 4.17 -2.92 13.48
CA THR A 101 3.09 -1.94 13.57
C THR A 101 3.25 -0.86 12.51
N LEU A 102 2.16 -0.16 12.18
CA LEU A 102 2.22 1.01 11.29
C LEU A 102 3.15 2.10 11.85
N GLN A 103 3.18 2.26 13.19
CA GLN A 103 4.07 3.23 13.84
C GLN A 103 5.56 2.92 13.57
N GLU A 104 5.96 1.66 13.72
CA GLU A 104 7.36 1.25 13.46
C GLU A 104 7.77 1.48 12.00
N VAL A 105 6.86 1.25 11.05
CA VAL A 105 7.12 1.54 9.63
C VAL A 105 7.25 3.04 9.40
N ILE A 106 6.36 3.87 9.96
CA ILE A 106 6.44 5.34 9.85
C ILE A 106 7.78 5.84 10.43
N ASP A 107 8.20 5.33 11.59
CA ASP A 107 9.47 5.74 12.21
C ASP A 107 10.69 5.37 11.33
N LEU A 108 10.65 4.20 10.69
CA LEU A 108 11.70 3.75 9.78
C LEU A 108 11.82 4.60 8.52
N VAL A 109 10.69 5.03 7.93
CA VAL A 109 10.67 5.72 6.63
C VAL A 109 10.70 7.23 6.72
N ARG A 110 10.45 7.80 7.89
CA ARG A 110 10.33 9.25 8.12
C ARG A 110 11.49 10.05 7.51
N GLY A 111 11.17 10.98 6.60
CA GLY A 111 12.13 11.82 5.91
C GLY A 111 13.03 11.11 4.88
N ARG A 112 12.73 9.83 4.57
CA ARG A 112 13.54 9.01 3.65
C ARG A 112 12.76 8.57 2.43
N ILE A 113 11.53 8.09 2.60
CA ILE A 113 10.67 7.58 1.53
C ILE A 113 9.20 7.78 1.92
N LYS A 114 8.30 7.86 0.96
CA LYS A 114 6.86 8.02 1.20
C LYS A 114 6.15 6.67 1.29
N LEU A 115 4.96 6.66 1.92
CA LEU A 115 4.13 5.46 2.07
C LEU A 115 2.84 5.51 1.25
N ASN A 116 2.51 4.38 0.62
CA ASN A 116 1.16 4.06 0.17
C ASN A 116 0.58 3.03 1.15
N ILE A 117 -0.37 3.43 1.99
CA ILE A 117 -0.94 2.60 3.05
C ILE A 117 -2.26 2.01 2.53
N GLU A 118 -2.29 0.69 2.25
CA GLU A 118 -3.53 0.00 1.87
C GLU A 118 -4.32 -0.44 3.09
N LEU A 119 -5.56 0.05 3.23
CA LEU A 119 -6.51 -0.42 4.26
C LEU A 119 -7.12 -1.76 3.83
N LYS A 120 -6.82 -2.84 4.54
CA LYS A 120 -7.34 -4.20 4.31
C LYS A 120 -8.54 -4.48 5.22
N PHE A 121 -9.68 -4.70 4.62
CA PHE A 121 -10.91 -5.10 5.32
C PHE A 121 -11.17 -6.58 5.07
N THR A 122 -10.50 -7.44 5.82
CA THR A 122 -10.69 -8.90 5.79
C THR A 122 -11.82 -9.35 6.73
N TRP A 123 -12.18 -8.51 7.69
CA TRP A 123 -13.28 -8.63 8.62
C TRP A 123 -14.01 -7.27 8.74
N PRO A 124 -15.29 -7.23 9.16
CA PRO A 124 -15.95 -5.96 9.48
C PRO A 124 -15.24 -5.26 10.64
N ASP A 125 -14.36 -4.34 10.30
CA ASP A 125 -13.59 -3.57 11.24
C ASP A 125 -14.04 -2.10 11.17
N PRO A 126 -14.83 -1.64 12.13
CA PRO A 126 -15.37 -0.29 12.10
C PRO A 126 -14.34 0.79 12.47
N THR A 127 -13.17 0.44 13.00
CA THR A 127 -12.24 1.40 13.61
C THR A 127 -10.90 1.56 12.87
N LEU A 128 -10.51 0.63 11.99
CA LEU A 128 -9.26 0.70 11.25
C LEU A 128 -9.05 2.05 10.53
N THR A 129 -10.07 2.57 9.85
CA THR A 129 -10.01 3.84 9.13
C THR A 129 -9.65 5.00 10.07
N GLN A 130 -10.35 5.09 11.23
CA GLN A 130 -10.10 6.13 12.23
C GLN A 130 -8.70 6.00 12.83
N LYS A 131 -8.29 4.79 13.21
CA LYS A 131 -6.98 4.54 13.82
C LYS A 131 -5.82 4.88 12.90
N VAL A 132 -5.92 4.50 11.62
CA VAL A 132 -4.90 4.86 10.62
C VAL A 132 -4.82 6.39 10.45
N ALA A 133 -5.97 7.08 10.38
CA ALA A 133 -6.00 8.53 10.32
C ALA A 133 -5.36 9.17 11.56
N ASP A 134 -5.69 8.66 12.76
CA ASP A 134 -5.14 9.16 14.03
C ASP A 134 -3.60 8.98 14.10
N ILE A 135 -3.09 7.81 13.70
CA ILE A 135 -1.64 7.53 13.64
C ILE A 135 -0.95 8.49 12.67
N ILE A 136 -1.49 8.68 11.46
CA ILE A 136 -0.94 9.61 10.47
C ILE A 136 -0.90 11.03 11.02
N GLN A 137 -1.99 11.48 11.66
CA GLN A 137 -2.11 12.83 12.21
C GLN A 137 -1.15 13.05 13.39
N GLN A 138 -1.10 12.11 14.35
CA GLN A 138 -0.20 12.18 15.53
C GLN A 138 1.28 12.24 15.11
N ASN A 139 1.60 11.63 13.99
CA ASN A 139 2.94 11.63 13.43
C ASN A 139 3.25 12.82 12.49
N ASN A 140 2.27 13.69 12.21
CA ASN A 140 2.38 14.75 11.20
C ASN A 140 2.82 14.20 9.83
N PHE A 141 2.31 13.01 9.45
CA PHE A 141 2.79 12.24 8.30
C PHE A 141 1.93 12.39 7.04
N SER A 142 0.88 13.23 7.07
CA SER A 142 -0.10 13.39 5.97
C SER A 142 0.52 13.83 4.63
N ALA A 143 1.64 14.58 4.66
CA ALA A 143 2.35 15.01 3.45
C ALA A 143 3.24 13.91 2.83
N ASP A 144 3.55 12.87 3.60
CA ASP A 144 4.48 11.80 3.24
C ASP A 144 3.78 10.46 3.02
N CYS A 145 2.43 10.44 2.98
CA CYS A 145 1.68 9.24 2.66
C CYS A 145 0.45 9.49 1.79
N VAL A 146 -0.03 8.40 1.19
CA VAL A 146 -1.36 8.29 0.60
C VAL A 146 -2.05 7.07 1.20
N VAL A 147 -3.38 7.07 1.19
CA VAL A 147 -4.18 5.94 1.69
C VAL A 147 -4.95 5.31 0.55
N SER A 148 -4.85 4.01 0.38
CA SER A 148 -5.55 3.26 -0.65
C SER A 148 -6.39 2.13 -0.07
N SER A 149 -7.43 1.70 -0.80
CA SER A 149 -8.26 0.56 -0.42
C SER A 149 -9.07 0.05 -1.61
N LEU A 150 -9.45 -1.23 -1.55
CA LEU A 150 -10.54 -1.80 -2.36
C LEU A 150 -11.92 -1.31 -1.90
N ASN A 151 -12.03 -0.87 -0.64
CA ASN A 151 -13.27 -0.42 -0.02
C ASN A 151 -13.47 1.09 -0.22
N PHE A 152 -14.28 1.46 -1.22
CA PHE A 152 -14.58 2.86 -1.51
C PHE A 152 -15.22 3.62 -0.34
N ARG A 153 -16.01 2.93 0.52
CA ARG A 153 -16.62 3.55 1.70
C ARG A 153 -15.54 4.00 2.70
N ALA A 154 -14.52 3.17 2.93
CA ALA A 154 -13.39 3.54 3.79
C ALA A 154 -12.63 4.77 3.28
N LEU A 155 -12.44 4.88 1.95
CA LEU A 155 -11.82 6.07 1.36
C LEU A 155 -12.67 7.33 1.56
N THR A 156 -13.99 7.21 1.50
CA THR A 156 -14.89 8.34 1.79
C THR A 156 -14.80 8.75 3.25
N GLU A 157 -14.73 7.77 4.15
CA GLU A 157 -14.59 7.99 5.60
C GLU A 157 -13.26 8.66 5.94
N ILE A 158 -12.14 8.18 5.40
CA ILE A 158 -10.82 8.79 5.65
C ILE A 158 -10.76 10.24 5.16
N GLN A 159 -11.40 10.55 4.03
CA GLN A 159 -11.50 11.93 3.53
C GLN A 159 -12.39 12.84 4.39
N GLN A 160 -13.33 12.27 5.15
CA GLN A 160 -14.12 13.02 6.12
C GLN A 160 -13.34 13.30 7.40
N ILE A 161 -12.53 12.33 7.85
CA ILE A 161 -11.69 12.45 9.06
C ILE A 161 -10.49 13.39 8.78
N SER A 162 -9.80 13.17 7.66
CA SER A 162 -8.56 13.87 7.28
C SER A 162 -8.66 14.33 5.82
N PRO A 163 -9.32 15.48 5.55
CA PRO A 163 -9.55 15.96 4.18
C PRO A 163 -8.26 16.25 3.38
N GLU A 164 -7.14 16.43 4.05
CA GLU A 164 -5.83 16.66 3.43
C GLU A 164 -5.21 15.39 2.84
N LEU A 165 -5.62 14.20 3.29
CA LEU A 165 -5.07 12.93 2.81
C LEU A 165 -5.46 12.67 1.36
N ILE A 166 -4.48 12.26 0.59
CA ILE A 166 -4.66 11.77 -0.78
C ILE A 166 -5.14 10.34 -0.73
N THR A 167 -6.20 10.02 -1.48
CA THR A 167 -6.82 8.69 -1.44
C THR A 167 -6.83 8.01 -2.81
N GLY A 168 -6.63 6.68 -2.80
CA GLY A 168 -6.61 5.85 -3.98
C GLY A 168 -7.58 4.68 -3.94
N LEU A 169 -8.37 4.51 -5.00
CA LEU A 169 -9.21 3.33 -5.15
C LEU A 169 -8.44 2.22 -5.86
N ILE A 170 -8.30 1.07 -5.17
CA ILE A 170 -7.73 -0.13 -5.79
C ILE A 170 -8.83 -0.82 -6.59
N VAL A 171 -8.53 -1.15 -7.85
CA VAL A 171 -9.48 -1.72 -8.79
C VAL A 171 -8.99 -3.06 -9.29
N PHE A 172 -9.56 -4.13 -8.77
CA PHE A 172 -9.29 -5.50 -9.24
C PHE A 172 -10.05 -5.82 -10.54
N LYS A 173 -11.33 -5.42 -10.60
CA LYS A 173 -12.19 -5.59 -11.79
C LYS A 173 -12.73 -4.24 -12.23
N VAL A 174 -12.57 -3.92 -13.51
CA VAL A 174 -13.17 -2.70 -14.08
C VAL A 174 -14.69 -2.90 -14.13
N ALA A 175 -15.40 -2.20 -13.26
CA ALA A 175 -16.86 -2.15 -13.22
C ALA A 175 -17.31 -0.71 -12.94
N GLY A 176 -18.35 -0.24 -13.61
CA GLY A 176 -18.86 1.11 -13.44
C GLY A 176 -18.05 2.21 -14.14
N ASP A 177 -18.35 3.45 -13.80
CA ASP A 177 -17.74 4.65 -14.39
C ASP A 177 -16.53 5.10 -13.54
N LEU A 178 -15.42 4.35 -13.65
CA LEU A 178 -14.19 4.61 -12.90
C LEU A 178 -13.71 6.08 -13.00
N PRO A 179 -13.76 6.75 -14.16
CA PRO A 179 -13.36 8.16 -14.27
C PRO A 179 -14.16 9.14 -13.39
N ARG A 180 -15.36 8.75 -12.96
CA ARG A 180 -16.21 9.58 -12.09
C ARG A 180 -16.10 9.24 -10.60
N MET A 181 -15.34 8.20 -10.24
CA MET A 181 -15.11 7.86 -8.84
C MET A 181 -14.39 9.00 -8.10
N LYS A 182 -14.84 9.27 -6.87
CA LYS A 182 -14.24 10.32 -6.02
C LYS A 182 -13.00 9.76 -5.28
N ALA A 183 -11.92 9.54 -6.02
CA ALA A 183 -10.61 9.19 -5.48
C ALA A 183 -9.57 10.03 -6.22
N ASP A 184 -8.47 10.39 -5.58
CA ASP A 184 -7.41 11.21 -6.19
C ASP A 184 -6.64 10.40 -7.23
N PHE A 185 -6.46 9.10 -7.00
CA PHE A 185 -5.89 8.17 -7.97
C PHE A 185 -6.62 6.83 -8.01
N LEU A 186 -6.40 6.08 -9.09
CA LEU A 186 -6.84 4.69 -9.20
C LEU A 186 -5.63 3.78 -9.32
N SER A 187 -5.61 2.72 -8.50
CA SER A 187 -4.60 1.67 -8.53
C SER A 187 -5.16 0.45 -9.25
N LEU A 188 -4.75 0.26 -10.51
CA LEU A 188 -5.30 -0.72 -11.44
C LEU A 188 -4.43 -1.97 -11.50
N ASN A 189 -5.04 -3.16 -11.60
CA ASN A 189 -4.30 -4.31 -12.09
C ASN A 189 -3.72 -3.99 -13.49
N ALA A 190 -2.44 -4.28 -13.72
CA ALA A 190 -1.72 -3.91 -14.94
C ALA A 190 -2.41 -4.41 -16.22
N SER A 191 -3.04 -5.60 -16.18
CA SER A 191 -3.79 -6.14 -17.32
C SER A 191 -5.02 -5.30 -17.69
N ARG A 192 -5.51 -4.44 -16.79
CA ARG A 192 -6.68 -3.58 -16.97
C ARG A 192 -6.32 -2.13 -17.34
N ALA A 193 -5.08 -1.74 -17.18
CA ALA A 193 -4.60 -0.39 -17.48
C ALA A 193 -4.45 -0.16 -19.00
N THR A 194 -5.56 -0.24 -19.74
CA THR A 194 -5.53 0.00 -21.20
C THR A 194 -5.16 1.45 -21.51
N PRO A 195 -4.49 1.73 -22.67
CA PRO A 195 -4.13 3.10 -23.04
C PRO A 195 -5.34 4.06 -23.09
N ARG A 196 -6.52 3.55 -23.46
CA ARG A 196 -7.76 4.34 -23.47
C ARG A 196 -8.18 4.74 -22.04
N LEU A 197 -8.18 3.77 -21.12
CA LEU A 197 -8.58 4.01 -19.74
C LEU A 197 -7.61 4.96 -19.03
N VAL A 198 -6.30 4.74 -19.17
CA VAL A 198 -5.26 5.61 -18.60
C VAL A 198 -5.45 7.06 -19.06
N ARG A 199 -5.56 7.28 -20.39
CA ARG A 199 -5.82 8.64 -20.92
C ARG A 199 -7.12 9.24 -20.42
N GLN A 200 -8.19 8.45 -20.25
CA GLN A 200 -9.46 8.93 -19.75
C GLN A 200 -9.37 9.36 -18.28
N LEU A 201 -8.71 8.57 -17.44
CA LEU A 201 -8.49 8.89 -16.02
C LEU A 201 -7.67 10.16 -15.86
N ARG A 202 -6.53 10.27 -16.57
CA ARG A 202 -5.67 11.47 -16.52
C ARG A 202 -6.39 12.73 -17.00
N ARG A 203 -7.21 12.64 -18.06
CA ARG A 203 -8.05 13.79 -18.52
C ARG A 203 -9.06 14.24 -17.48
N ASN A 204 -9.49 13.33 -16.58
CA ASN A 204 -10.35 13.65 -15.45
C ASN A 204 -9.54 14.04 -14.19
N GLY A 205 -8.22 14.26 -14.33
CA GLY A 205 -7.33 14.68 -13.25
C GLY A 205 -7.09 13.58 -12.21
N ARG A 206 -7.22 12.30 -12.57
CA ARG A 206 -6.94 11.18 -11.69
C ARG A 206 -5.54 10.65 -11.92
N GLY A 207 -4.79 10.41 -10.83
CA GLY A 207 -3.56 9.64 -10.90
C GLY A 207 -3.84 8.18 -11.28
N VAL A 208 -2.90 7.53 -11.94
CA VAL A 208 -3.00 6.14 -12.34
C VAL A 208 -1.79 5.37 -11.85
N HIS A 209 -2.01 4.49 -10.87
CA HIS A 209 -1.03 3.53 -10.39
C HIS A 209 -1.34 2.15 -10.98
N VAL A 210 -0.32 1.32 -11.19
CA VAL A 210 -0.51 -0.05 -11.71
C VAL A 210 0.22 -1.08 -10.86
N TRP A 211 -0.41 -2.24 -10.65
CA TRP A 211 0.10 -3.34 -9.82
C TRP A 211 -0.24 -4.71 -10.39
N THR A 212 0.46 -5.79 -10.07
CA THR A 212 1.87 -5.78 -9.73
C THR A 212 2.65 -5.98 -11.02
N VAL A 213 3.67 -5.19 -11.28
CA VAL A 213 4.42 -5.19 -12.54
C VAL A 213 5.87 -5.60 -12.24
N ASN A 214 6.21 -6.86 -12.50
CA ASN A 214 7.51 -7.46 -12.18
C ASN A 214 8.32 -7.83 -13.42
N ASP A 215 7.81 -7.57 -14.61
CA ASP A 215 8.46 -7.89 -15.87
C ASP A 215 8.84 -6.62 -16.64
N PHE A 216 10.08 -6.54 -17.09
CA PHE A 216 10.65 -5.36 -17.74
C PHE A 216 9.85 -4.88 -18.97
N ASN A 217 9.34 -5.81 -19.81
CA ASN A 217 8.55 -5.43 -20.98
C ASN A 217 7.20 -4.83 -20.56
N ASN A 218 6.61 -5.34 -19.47
CA ASN A 218 5.41 -4.77 -18.88
C ASN A 218 5.67 -3.39 -18.30
N VAL A 219 6.82 -3.17 -17.64
CA VAL A 219 7.23 -1.83 -17.15
C VAL A 219 7.26 -0.84 -18.30
N ILE A 220 7.98 -1.14 -19.41
CA ILE A 220 8.04 -0.28 -20.59
C ILE A 220 6.63 0.01 -21.13
N SER A 221 5.80 -1.03 -21.27
CA SER A 221 4.42 -0.88 -21.75
C SER A 221 3.58 0.05 -20.85
N MET A 222 3.76 0.00 -19.53
CA MET A 222 3.03 0.90 -18.60
C MET A 222 3.54 2.33 -18.71
N VAL A 223 4.86 2.53 -18.81
CA VAL A 223 5.47 3.86 -19.05
C VAL A 223 4.91 4.47 -20.34
N GLU A 224 4.88 3.73 -21.46
CA GLU A 224 4.32 4.18 -22.72
C GLU A 224 2.82 4.52 -22.65
N ARG A 225 2.07 3.84 -21.79
CA ARG A 225 0.65 4.17 -21.53
C ARG A 225 0.45 5.45 -20.74
N GLY A 226 1.52 5.97 -20.12
CA GLY A 226 1.52 7.21 -19.33
C GLY A 226 0.90 7.03 -17.95
N VAL A 227 1.18 5.90 -17.27
CA VAL A 227 0.83 5.73 -15.85
C VAL A 227 1.72 6.63 -14.99
N ASP A 228 1.26 6.95 -13.78
CA ASP A 228 2.02 7.81 -12.88
C ASP A 228 2.94 7.00 -11.95
N ASN A 229 2.48 5.82 -11.49
CA ASN A 229 3.25 4.97 -10.57
C ASN A 229 3.18 3.50 -11.00
N ILE A 230 4.29 2.80 -10.84
CA ILE A 230 4.40 1.35 -11.03
C ILE A 230 4.71 0.70 -9.68
N ILE A 231 3.82 -0.22 -9.25
CA ILE A 231 3.97 -1.01 -8.03
C ILE A 231 4.58 -2.35 -8.40
N THR A 232 5.76 -2.65 -7.83
CA THR A 232 6.58 -3.83 -8.18
C THR A 232 7.19 -4.48 -6.94
N ASP A 233 7.42 -5.80 -7.02
CA ASP A 233 8.16 -6.54 -5.99
C ASP A 233 9.69 -6.34 -6.11
N TYR A 234 10.16 -5.81 -7.25
CA TYR A 234 11.58 -5.63 -7.59
C TYR A 234 11.88 -4.16 -7.93
N PRO A 235 11.89 -3.25 -6.93
CA PRO A 235 12.03 -1.81 -7.19
C PRO A 235 13.38 -1.39 -7.79
N ARG A 236 14.40 -2.24 -7.70
CA ARG A 236 15.74 -1.98 -8.22
C ARG A 236 15.87 -2.25 -9.74
N ASP A 237 15.07 -3.17 -10.27
CA ASP A 237 15.16 -3.65 -11.67
C ASP A 237 14.40 -2.72 -12.63
#